data_13660bc81827614c61581f7df800e4a5
#
_entry.id   13660bc81827614c61581f7df800e4a5
#
_cell.length_a   1.000
_cell.length_b   1.000
_cell.length_c   1.000
_cell.angle_alpha   90.00
_cell.angle_beta   90.00
_cell.angle_gamma   90.00
#
_symmetry.space_group_name_H-M   'P 1'
#
loop_
_entity.id
_entity.type
_entity.pdbx_description
1 polymer ?
#
loop_
_entity_poly.entity_id
_entity_poly.type
_entity_poly.pdbx_seq_one_letter_code
_entity_poly.pdbx_strand_id
1 'polypeptide(L)'
;MTHKNRRVGLIVPSSNVTMETEIPALLRNREEIFSDRFTFHSSRMRMKSVVKEELERMDDDSVRCAFELSDAAVEVQAYACLVAIMSRGHGYHKVSEQRLFKATKENGVPTPSVNSAGALIDGMHSLGMKKVSIICPYMKPLTKLVVDYIENQGIEVQDFLALEIPNNLEV
;
A
#
# COMPACT_ATOMS: atom_id res chain seq x y z
N MET A 1 -7.96 30.68 11.17
CA MET A 1 -7.51 29.98 9.95
C MET A 1 -8.58 28.97 9.58
N THR A 2 -9.04 28.97 8.33
CA THR A 2 -10.01 27.96 7.86
C THR A 2 -9.28 26.63 7.69
N HIS A 3 -9.68 25.62 8.46
CA HIS A 3 -9.18 24.26 8.30
C HIS A 3 -9.66 23.67 6.98
N LYS A 4 -8.77 23.01 6.23
CA LYS A 4 -9.12 22.26 5.04
C LYS A 4 -9.23 20.79 5.40
N ASN A 5 -10.40 20.20 5.24
CA ASN A 5 -10.60 18.76 5.41
C ASN A 5 -10.05 18.01 4.20
N ARG A 6 -9.15 17.08 4.44
CA ARG A 6 -8.55 16.16 3.46
C ARG A 6 -9.15 14.78 3.63
N ARG A 7 -9.77 14.26 2.60
CA ARG A 7 -10.31 12.90 2.60
C ARG A 7 -9.29 11.92 2.03
N VAL A 8 -8.90 10.93 2.84
CA VAL A 8 -7.96 9.88 2.48
C VAL A 8 -8.72 8.56 2.35
N GLY A 9 -8.66 7.96 1.18
CA GLY A 9 -9.19 6.62 0.94
C GLY A 9 -8.18 5.55 1.32
N LEU A 10 -8.62 4.48 1.96
CA LEU A 10 -7.80 3.34 2.35
C LEU A 10 -8.33 2.08 1.68
N ILE A 11 -7.52 1.48 0.80
CA ILE A 11 -7.79 0.18 0.17
C ILE A 11 -7.05 -0.88 1.01
N VAL A 12 -7.80 -1.69 1.76
CA VAL A 12 -7.27 -2.48 2.89
C VAL A 12 -7.56 -3.96 2.73
N PRO A 13 -6.57 -4.86 2.86
CA PRO A 13 -6.84 -6.30 3.01
C PRO A 13 -7.76 -6.56 4.22
N SER A 14 -8.74 -7.46 4.08
CA SER A 14 -9.75 -7.67 5.12
C SER A 14 -9.19 -8.23 6.44
N SER A 15 -8.00 -8.81 6.42
CA SER A 15 -7.28 -9.29 7.62
C SER A 15 -6.28 -8.27 8.18
N ASN A 16 -6.06 -7.12 7.52
CA ASN A 16 -5.19 -6.08 8.04
C ASN A 16 -5.94 -5.25 9.10
N VAL A 17 -5.34 -5.06 10.26
CA VAL A 17 -5.87 -4.28 11.38
C VAL A 17 -4.97 -3.08 11.73
N THR A 18 -3.87 -2.91 11.02
CA THR A 18 -2.82 -1.93 11.32
C THR A 18 -3.01 -0.64 10.52
N MET A 19 -3.30 -0.72 9.24
CA MET A 19 -3.36 0.45 8.36
C MET A 19 -4.39 1.49 8.83
N GLU A 20 -5.56 1.05 9.28
CA GLU A 20 -6.65 1.94 9.73
C GLU A 20 -6.40 2.57 11.10
N THR A 21 -5.32 2.17 11.78
CA THR A 21 -4.86 2.77 13.05
C THR A 21 -3.62 3.62 12.85
N GLU A 22 -2.58 3.10 12.19
CA GLU A 22 -1.29 3.76 12.05
C GLU A 22 -1.32 4.94 11.08
N ILE A 23 -1.88 4.78 9.89
CA ILE A 23 -1.95 5.88 8.90
C ILE A 23 -2.76 7.07 9.45
N PRO A 24 -3.95 6.87 10.06
CA PRO A 24 -4.64 7.95 10.74
C PRO A 24 -3.83 8.60 11.86
N ALA A 25 -3.15 7.83 12.69
CA ALA A 25 -2.33 8.38 13.77
C ALA A 25 -1.18 9.24 13.24
N LEU A 26 -0.45 8.75 12.23
CA LEU A 26 0.66 9.47 11.60
C LEU A 26 0.20 10.80 10.97
N LEU A 27 -0.90 10.80 10.23
CA LEU A 27 -1.40 12.00 9.58
C LEU A 27 -2.01 12.99 10.58
N ARG A 28 -2.75 12.52 11.59
CA ARG A 28 -3.32 13.40 12.63
C ARG A 28 -2.24 14.07 13.48
N ASN A 29 -1.10 13.43 13.72
CA ASN A 29 0.03 14.07 14.40
C ASN A 29 0.55 15.31 13.63
N ARG A 30 0.30 15.40 12.33
CA ARG A 30 0.67 16.58 11.53
C ARG A 30 -0.31 17.73 11.72
N GLU A 31 -1.51 17.49 12.20
CA GLU A 31 -2.55 18.50 12.43
C GLU A 31 -2.17 19.54 13.50
N GLU A 32 -1.18 19.23 14.35
CA GLU A 32 -0.61 20.20 15.31
C GLU A 32 0.26 21.26 14.61
N ILE A 33 0.82 20.94 13.45
CA ILE A 33 1.77 21.80 12.71
C ILE A 33 1.09 22.45 11.50
N PHE A 34 0.19 21.71 10.83
CA PHE A 34 -0.49 22.16 9.61
C PHE A 34 -1.99 22.39 9.85
N SER A 35 -2.58 23.28 9.07
CA SER A 35 -4.01 23.59 9.13
C SER A 35 -4.91 22.53 8.52
N ASP A 36 -4.35 21.56 7.78
CA ASP A 36 -5.13 20.45 7.21
C ASP A 36 -5.68 19.55 8.32
N ARG A 37 -6.86 19.01 8.09
CA ARG A 37 -7.52 17.99 8.94
C ARG A 37 -7.84 16.78 8.08
N PHE A 38 -7.64 15.58 8.63
CA PHE A 38 -7.75 14.35 7.86
C PHE A 38 -8.96 13.51 8.29
N THR A 39 -9.71 13.06 7.28
CA THR A 39 -10.74 12.02 7.45
C THR A 39 -10.36 10.80 6.63
N PHE A 40 -10.70 9.61 7.13
CA PHE A 40 -10.30 8.33 6.55
C PHE A 40 -11.53 7.52 6.19
N HIS A 41 -11.51 6.96 4.99
CA HIS A 41 -12.60 6.20 4.41
C HIS A 41 -12.02 4.90 3.87
N SER A 42 -12.53 3.74 4.29
CA SER A 42 -11.96 2.46 3.92
C SER A 42 -12.89 1.66 3.03
N SER A 43 -12.31 0.98 2.05
CA SER A 43 -12.93 -0.16 1.36
C SER A 43 -11.99 -1.36 1.47
N ARG A 44 -12.55 -2.54 1.77
CA ARG A 44 -11.76 -3.71 2.16
C ARG A 44 -11.83 -4.81 1.10
N MET A 45 -10.67 -5.32 0.74
CA MET A 45 -10.50 -6.47 -0.16
C MET A 45 -10.42 -7.76 0.66
N ARG A 46 -11.14 -8.79 0.24
CA ARG A 46 -11.14 -10.05 0.99
C ARG A 46 -9.82 -10.81 0.83
N MET A 47 -9.16 -11.07 1.98
CA MET A 47 -7.98 -11.91 2.08
C MET A 47 -7.97 -12.63 3.44
N LYS A 48 -7.77 -13.96 3.43
CA LYS A 48 -7.64 -14.76 4.65
C LYS A 48 -6.22 -15.28 4.86
N SER A 49 -5.54 -15.62 3.77
CA SER A 49 -4.21 -16.22 3.80
C SER A 49 -3.26 -15.47 2.88
N VAL A 50 -2.01 -15.35 3.27
CA VAL A 50 -0.96 -14.70 2.46
C VAL A 50 -0.36 -15.74 1.51
N VAL A 51 -1.15 -16.15 0.51
CA VAL A 51 -0.76 -17.06 -0.57
C VAL A 51 -0.98 -16.38 -1.91
N LYS A 52 -0.21 -16.80 -2.92
CA LYS A 52 -0.16 -16.13 -4.23
C LYS A 52 -1.54 -15.93 -4.85
N GLU A 53 -2.36 -16.97 -4.87
CA GLU A 53 -3.70 -16.95 -5.49
C GLU A 53 -4.66 -15.99 -4.78
N GLU A 54 -4.57 -15.89 -3.45
CA GLU A 54 -5.37 -14.91 -2.70
C GLU A 54 -4.87 -13.48 -2.90
N LEU A 55 -3.56 -13.28 -2.98
CA LEU A 55 -2.96 -11.98 -3.24
C LEU A 55 -3.36 -11.45 -4.63
N GLU A 56 -3.35 -12.31 -5.67
CA GLU A 56 -3.75 -11.93 -7.02
C GLU A 56 -5.24 -11.57 -7.09
N ARG A 57 -6.12 -12.39 -6.51
CA ARG A 57 -7.56 -12.13 -6.46
C ARG A 57 -7.88 -10.85 -5.68
N MET A 58 -7.19 -10.63 -4.56
CA MET A 58 -7.33 -9.43 -3.76
C MET A 58 -6.90 -8.18 -4.54
N ASP A 59 -5.78 -8.25 -5.25
CA ASP A 59 -5.33 -7.14 -6.09
C ASP A 59 -6.33 -6.82 -7.21
N ASP A 60 -6.97 -7.83 -7.81
CA ASP A 60 -8.02 -7.60 -8.79
C ASP A 60 -9.25 -6.91 -8.19
N ASP A 61 -9.61 -7.22 -6.94
CA ASP A 61 -10.71 -6.58 -6.21
C ASP A 61 -10.40 -5.12 -5.77
N SER A 62 -9.14 -4.70 -5.82
CA SER A 62 -8.73 -3.33 -5.50
C SER A 62 -9.40 -2.27 -6.39
N VAL A 63 -9.77 -2.64 -7.63
CA VAL A 63 -10.49 -1.76 -8.56
C VAL A 63 -11.88 -1.41 -8.03
N ARG A 64 -12.63 -2.39 -7.51
CA ARG A 64 -13.93 -2.15 -6.85
C ARG A 64 -13.77 -1.20 -5.68
N CYS A 65 -12.75 -1.42 -4.84
CA CYS A 65 -12.47 -0.52 -3.72
C CYS A 65 -12.18 0.91 -4.18
N ALA A 66 -11.43 1.07 -5.25
CA ALA A 66 -11.12 2.38 -5.80
C ALA A 66 -12.40 3.12 -6.28
N PHE A 67 -13.32 2.41 -6.93
CA PHE A 67 -14.63 2.96 -7.31
C PHE A 67 -15.41 3.46 -6.09
N GLU A 68 -15.61 2.61 -5.09
CA GLU A 68 -16.36 2.94 -3.87
C GLU A 68 -15.78 4.15 -3.14
N LEU A 69 -14.45 4.25 -3.05
CA LEU A 69 -13.78 5.38 -2.42
C LEU A 69 -13.87 6.65 -3.27
N SER A 70 -13.90 6.54 -4.59
CA SER A 70 -14.08 7.70 -5.46
C SER A 70 -15.50 8.30 -5.35
N ASP A 71 -16.52 7.50 -5.02
CA ASP A 71 -17.89 8.02 -4.73
C ASP A 71 -17.88 8.96 -3.51
N ALA A 72 -17.01 8.70 -2.53
CA ALA A 72 -16.78 9.58 -1.38
C ALA A 72 -15.91 10.81 -1.71
N ALA A 73 -15.49 10.97 -2.98
CA ALA A 73 -14.62 12.02 -3.45
C ALA A 73 -13.36 12.19 -2.60
N VAL A 74 -12.67 11.09 -2.28
CA VAL A 74 -11.38 11.11 -1.58
C VAL A 74 -10.32 11.79 -2.44
N GLU A 75 -9.40 12.51 -1.82
CA GLU A 75 -8.38 13.28 -2.55
C GLU A 75 -7.17 12.43 -2.94
N VAL A 76 -6.97 11.30 -2.25
CA VAL A 76 -5.91 10.32 -2.51
C VAL A 76 -6.37 8.95 -2.00
N GLN A 77 -5.92 7.89 -2.65
CA GLN A 77 -6.13 6.51 -2.20
C GLN A 77 -4.80 5.87 -1.83
N ALA A 78 -4.74 5.24 -0.66
CA ALA A 78 -3.59 4.46 -0.20
C ALA A 78 -3.93 2.97 -0.25
N TYR A 79 -3.19 2.19 -1.04
CA TYR A 79 -3.36 0.75 -1.16
C TYR A 79 -2.34 0.01 -0.29
N ALA A 80 -2.82 -0.63 0.75
CA ALA A 80 -2.01 -1.36 1.71
C ALA A 80 -1.93 -2.85 1.38
N CYS A 81 -0.96 -3.25 0.61
CA CYS A 81 -0.45 -4.62 0.63
C CYS A 81 0.84 -4.72 -0.20
N LEU A 82 1.98 -4.58 0.46
CA LEU A 82 3.29 -4.60 -0.19
C LEU A 82 3.50 -5.88 -1.01
N VAL A 83 3.29 -7.04 -0.40
CA VAL A 83 3.57 -8.32 -1.04
C VAL A 83 2.59 -8.64 -2.19
N ALA A 84 1.34 -8.17 -2.14
CA ALA A 84 0.42 -8.34 -3.26
C ALA A 84 0.90 -7.61 -4.52
N ILE A 85 1.46 -6.41 -4.35
CA ILE A 85 2.03 -5.65 -5.46
C ILE A 85 3.33 -6.30 -5.95
N MET A 86 4.25 -6.60 -5.05
CA MET A 86 5.57 -7.14 -5.43
C MET A 86 5.50 -8.54 -6.05
N SER A 87 4.54 -9.37 -5.63
CA SER A 87 4.34 -10.72 -6.20
C SER A 87 3.84 -10.74 -7.65
N ARG A 88 3.33 -9.63 -8.15
CA ARG A 88 2.90 -9.47 -9.56
C ARG A 88 4.07 -9.21 -10.52
N GLY A 89 5.27 -8.98 -10.01
CA GLY A 89 6.48 -8.76 -10.80
C GLY A 89 7.01 -7.33 -10.79
N HIS A 90 8.18 -7.16 -11.37
CA HIS A 90 8.94 -5.92 -11.35
C HIS A 90 8.15 -4.72 -11.87
N GLY A 91 8.20 -3.62 -11.14
CA GLY A 91 7.56 -2.35 -11.53
C GLY A 91 6.04 -2.33 -11.45
N TYR A 92 5.40 -3.42 -10.98
CA TYR A 92 3.94 -3.51 -10.93
C TYR A 92 3.29 -2.42 -10.06
N HIS A 93 4.00 -1.83 -9.09
CA HIS A 93 3.48 -0.69 -8.33
C HIS A 93 2.95 0.43 -9.22
N LYS A 94 3.66 0.78 -10.31
CA LYS A 94 3.23 1.80 -11.28
C LYS A 94 2.00 1.36 -12.07
N VAL A 95 1.97 0.10 -12.47
CA VAL A 95 0.82 -0.48 -13.18
C VAL A 95 -0.43 -0.46 -12.30
N SER A 96 -0.30 -0.88 -11.05
CA SER A 96 -1.38 -0.86 -10.06
C SER A 96 -1.94 0.55 -9.84
N GLU A 97 -1.08 1.54 -9.61
CA GLU A 97 -1.49 2.94 -9.43
C GLU A 97 -2.22 3.50 -10.65
N GLN A 98 -1.71 3.23 -11.85
CA GLN A 98 -2.36 3.65 -13.09
C GLN A 98 -3.72 2.98 -13.29
N ARG A 99 -3.83 1.69 -12.95
CA ARG A 99 -5.06 0.91 -13.04
C ARG A 99 -6.15 1.48 -12.10
N LEU A 100 -5.79 1.80 -10.86
CA LEU A 100 -6.70 2.40 -9.89
C LEU A 100 -7.09 3.83 -10.30
N PHE A 101 -6.12 4.63 -10.76
CA PHE A 101 -6.40 5.98 -11.26
C PHE A 101 -7.34 5.96 -12.47
N LYS A 102 -7.14 5.02 -13.40
CA LYS A 102 -8.04 4.84 -14.55
C LYS A 102 -9.46 4.54 -14.09
N ALA A 103 -9.62 3.62 -13.13
CA ALA A 103 -10.92 3.24 -12.59
C ALA A 103 -11.66 4.45 -11.99
N THR A 104 -10.98 5.24 -11.14
CA THR A 104 -11.58 6.43 -10.53
C THR A 104 -11.89 7.52 -11.56
N LYS A 105 -11.08 7.64 -12.62
CA LYS A 105 -11.35 8.55 -13.74
C LYS A 105 -12.59 8.13 -14.52
N GLU A 106 -12.79 6.85 -14.75
CA GLU A 106 -14.00 6.30 -15.39
C GLU A 106 -15.25 6.55 -14.56
N ASN A 107 -15.12 6.59 -13.22
CA ASN A 107 -16.18 6.97 -12.29
C ASN A 107 -16.40 8.50 -12.20
N GLY A 108 -15.67 9.30 -12.97
CA GLY A 108 -15.83 10.75 -13.02
C GLY A 108 -15.11 11.53 -11.91
N VAL A 109 -14.40 10.85 -11.01
CA VAL A 109 -13.66 11.46 -9.89
C VAL A 109 -12.18 11.00 -9.93
N PRO A 110 -11.34 11.53 -10.84
CA PRO A 110 -9.96 11.10 -10.96
C PRO A 110 -9.22 11.26 -9.63
N THR A 111 -8.82 10.15 -9.01
CA THR A 111 -8.19 10.14 -7.70
C THR A 111 -6.82 9.47 -7.80
N PRO A 112 -5.71 10.14 -7.42
CA PRO A 112 -4.40 9.53 -7.40
C PRO A 112 -4.33 8.41 -6.37
N SER A 113 -3.57 7.37 -6.69
CA SER A 113 -3.36 6.22 -5.82
C SER A 113 -1.88 6.07 -5.50
N VAL A 114 -1.57 5.73 -4.27
CA VAL A 114 -0.23 5.37 -3.80
C VAL A 114 -0.32 3.97 -3.21
N ASN A 115 0.55 3.06 -3.60
CA ASN A 115 0.62 1.75 -2.98
C ASN A 115 1.87 1.60 -2.11
N SER A 116 1.82 0.67 -1.15
CA SER A 116 2.90 0.45 -0.19
C SER A 116 4.23 0.05 -0.83
N ALA A 117 4.21 -0.67 -1.96
CA ALA A 117 5.43 -1.05 -2.66
C ALA A 117 6.09 0.16 -3.34
N GLY A 118 5.31 0.98 -4.04
CA GLY A 118 5.80 2.23 -4.64
C GLY A 118 6.33 3.18 -3.57
N ALA A 119 5.56 3.41 -2.51
CA ALA A 119 5.99 4.27 -1.40
C ALA A 119 7.28 3.81 -0.73
N LEU A 120 7.48 2.49 -0.55
CA LEU A 120 8.73 1.95 -0.03
C LEU A 120 9.92 2.27 -0.95
N ILE A 121 9.79 2.01 -2.25
CA ILE A 121 10.85 2.28 -3.23
C ILE A 121 11.16 3.78 -3.30
N ASP A 122 10.15 4.62 -3.39
CA ASP A 122 10.31 6.08 -3.44
C ASP A 122 10.95 6.62 -2.16
N GLY A 123 10.58 6.07 -1.00
CA GLY A 123 11.18 6.39 0.29
C GLY A 123 12.66 6.05 0.34
N MET A 124 13.05 4.85 -0.09
CA MET A 124 14.45 4.43 -0.15
C MET A 124 15.28 5.34 -1.08
N HIS A 125 14.75 5.65 -2.28
CA HIS A 125 15.42 6.57 -3.21
C HIS A 125 15.54 7.98 -2.65
N SER A 126 14.49 8.50 -2.02
CA SER A 126 14.48 9.83 -1.41
C SER A 126 15.53 9.97 -0.29
N LEU A 127 15.78 8.88 0.43
CA LEU A 127 16.81 8.81 1.46
C LEU A 127 18.20 8.48 0.89
N GLY A 128 18.34 8.31 -0.41
CA GLY A 128 19.60 7.98 -1.06
C GLY A 128 20.14 6.59 -0.74
N MET A 129 19.27 5.67 -0.28
CA MET A 129 19.68 4.32 0.09
C MET A 129 20.17 3.54 -1.14
N LYS A 130 21.34 2.94 -1.02
CA LYS A 130 21.95 2.09 -2.07
C LYS A 130 22.02 0.64 -1.63
N LYS A 131 22.03 0.41 -0.33
CA LYS A 131 22.13 -0.90 0.30
C LYS A 131 21.20 -0.97 1.50
N VAL A 132 20.50 -2.10 1.67
CA VAL A 132 19.59 -2.34 2.78
C VAL A 132 19.73 -3.78 3.29
N SER A 133 19.35 -4.02 4.53
CA SER A 133 19.01 -5.35 5.04
C SER A 133 17.53 -5.36 5.38
N ILE A 134 16.84 -6.49 5.16
CA ILE A 134 15.39 -6.58 5.24
C ILE A 134 14.97 -7.60 6.30
N ILE A 135 13.98 -7.24 7.11
CA ILE A 135 13.25 -8.17 7.96
C ILE A 135 11.80 -8.17 7.50
N CYS A 136 11.28 -9.33 7.12
CA CYS A 136 9.90 -9.49 6.65
C CYS A 136 9.16 -10.56 7.46
N PRO A 137 7.87 -10.38 7.72
CA PRO A 137 7.06 -11.41 8.38
C PRO A 137 6.78 -12.61 7.48
N TYR A 138 6.93 -12.46 6.18
CA TYR A 138 6.50 -13.43 5.17
C TYR A 138 7.28 -14.74 5.21
N MET A 139 6.64 -15.79 4.66
CA MET A 139 7.31 -17.04 4.34
C MET A 139 8.47 -16.79 3.37
N LYS A 140 9.53 -17.56 3.50
CA LYS A 140 10.78 -17.37 2.75
C LYS A 140 10.63 -17.21 1.22
N PRO A 141 9.72 -17.94 0.52
CA PRO A 141 9.51 -17.72 -0.91
C PRO A 141 8.99 -16.31 -1.24
N LEU A 142 8.05 -15.77 -0.43
CA LEU A 142 7.53 -14.42 -0.61
C LEU A 142 8.56 -13.35 -0.24
N THR A 143 9.37 -13.58 0.80
CA THR A 143 10.47 -12.67 1.17
C THR A 143 11.48 -12.54 0.02
N LYS A 144 11.80 -13.65 -0.68
CA LYS A 144 12.66 -13.61 -1.86
C LYS A 144 12.09 -12.77 -3.01
N LEU A 145 10.78 -12.78 -3.21
CA LEU A 145 10.15 -11.90 -4.21
C LEU A 145 10.28 -10.42 -3.82
N VAL A 146 10.20 -10.10 -2.53
CA VAL A 146 10.42 -8.74 -2.03
C VAL A 146 11.88 -8.31 -2.27
N VAL A 147 12.84 -9.17 -1.95
CA VAL A 147 14.28 -8.93 -2.22
C VAL A 147 14.51 -8.63 -3.70
N ASP A 148 14.10 -9.55 -4.58
CA ASP A 148 14.25 -9.43 -6.03
C ASP A 148 13.59 -8.15 -6.58
N TYR A 149 12.42 -7.80 -6.05
CA TYR A 149 11.73 -6.57 -6.42
C TYR A 149 12.53 -5.31 -6.07
N ILE A 150 13.10 -5.25 -4.87
CA ILE A 150 13.91 -4.12 -4.39
C ILE A 150 15.21 -4.02 -5.19
N GLU A 151 15.89 -5.14 -5.43
CA GLU A 151 17.11 -5.19 -6.23
C GLU A 151 16.87 -4.73 -7.68
N ASN A 152 15.74 -5.10 -8.25
CA ASN A 152 15.35 -4.61 -9.58
C ASN A 152 15.16 -3.08 -9.65
N GLN A 153 14.96 -2.42 -8.51
CA GLN A 153 14.90 -0.95 -8.42
C GLN A 153 16.26 -0.29 -8.17
N GLY A 154 17.37 -1.06 -8.27
CA GLY A 154 18.73 -0.57 -8.14
C GLY A 154 19.21 -0.38 -6.69
N ILE A 155 18.57 -1.05 -5.74
CA ILE A 155 18.96 -1.03 -4.32
C ILE A 155 19.46 -2.42 -3.94
N GLU A 156 20.72 -2.54 -3.53
CA GLU A 156 21.34 -3.81 -3.13
C GLU A 156 20.74 -4.30 -1.80
N VAL A 157 20.29 -5.56 -1.75
CA VAL A 157 19.88 -6.21 -0.50
C VAL A 157 21.03 -7.07 0.01
N GLN A 158 21.72 -6.59 1.05
CA GLN A 158 22.89 -7.27 1.61
C GLN A 158 22.53 -8.55 2.38
N ASP A 159 21.40 -8.52 3.07
CA ASP A 159 20.91 -9.65 3.86
C ASP A 159 19.41 -9.54 4.09
N PHE A 160 18.76 -10.67 4.39
CA PHE A 160 17.35 -10.67 4.73
C PHE A 160 16.99 -11.75 5.76
N LEU A 161 16.03 -11.43 6.61
CA LEU A 161 15.43 -12.35 7.57
C LEU A 161 13.93 -12.52 7.24
N ALA A 162 13.53 -13.74 6.92
CA ALA A 162 12.14 -14.15 6.84
C ALA A 162 11.70 -14.68 8.21
N LEU A 163 10.73 -14.03 8.84
CA LEU A 163 10.21 -14.45 10.14
C LEU A 163 9.26 -15.64 10.03
N GLU A 164 8.77 -15.92 8.82
CA GLU A 164 7.93 -17.06 8.47
C GLU A 164 6.65 -17.15 9.33
N ILE A 165 6.01 -16.00 9.59
CA ILE A 165 4.75 -15.92 10.33
C ILE A 165 3.60 -16.26 9.38
N PRO A 166 2.86 -17.36 9.62
CA PRO A 166 1.87 -17.86 8.67
C PRO A 166 0.54 -17.10 8.71
N ASN A 167 0.31 -16.33 9.78
CA ASN A 167 -0.96 -15.68 10.07
C ASN A 167 -0.79 -14.16 10.09
N ASN A 168 -1.56 -13.47 9.27
CA ASN A 168 -1.51 -12.00 9.18
C ASN A 168 -1.99 -11.27 10.45
N LEU A 169 -2.65 -11.96 11.38
CA LEU A 169 -3.08 -11.40 12.65
C LEU A 169 -2.01 -11.47 13.75
N GLU A 170 -0.90 -12.17 13.49
CA GLU A 170 0.22 -12.33 14.41
C GLU A 170 1.42 -11.43 14.07
N VAL A 171 1.27 -10.57 13.07
CA VAL A 171 2.28 -9.62 12.60
C VAL A 171 2.14 -8.27 13.30
#